data_24008c2f3d88b8bdcd8407bf9ed1158b
#
_entry.id   24008c2f3d88b8bdcd8407bf9ed1158b
#
_cell.length_a   1.000
_cell.length_b   1.000
_cell.length_c   1.000
_cell.angle_alpha   90.00
_cell.angle_beta   90.00
_cell.angle_gamma   90.00
#
_symmetry.space_group_name_H-M   'P 1'
#
loop_
_entity.id
_entity.type
_entity.pdbx_description
1 polymer ?
#
loop_
_entity_poly.entity_id
_entity_poly.type
_entity_poly.pdbx_seq_one_letter_code
_entity_poly.pdbx_strand_id
1 'polypeptide(L)'
;MCGIVGYVGKRNAQDVLLDGLEKLEYRGYDSAGVALALEGGIRVVKSKGRLAELRKRLAVEALARSGCGIGHTRWATHGEPSDVNSHPHSTPRVSIVHNGIIENYGVLKERLMAKGYTFESETDTEVLVKLIDSCYEGEPLIALRAALAMVRGSYALAVLFRDFPDTLFAVKRESPLIVGWGEEENFIASDIPALLKYTRRYSVLEEGDMAVVNADGIRFYNEFAEPVEREVLTANWDQEAAEKGGYPHFMLKEINEQPAAITATVSPRVENGLPDLRVPELTDERLRRIGTVHLVGCGTAMHAGMVGKAAIEAPVSYTHLTLPTIA
;
A
#
# COMPACT_ATOMS: atom_id res chain seq x y z
N MET A 1 5.93 -0.04 -6.75
CA MET A 1 4.79 -0.14 -5.78
C MET A 1 4.38 1.27 -5.38
N CYS A 2 3.09 1.53 -5.32
CA CYS A 2 2.55 2.84 -4.98
C CYS A 2 2.64 3.16 -3.47
N GLY A 3 2.48 4.44 -3.09
CA GLY A 3 2.46 4.89 -1.70
C GLY A 3 1.08 5.39 -1.29
N ILE A 4 0.57 4.92 -0.14
CA ILE A 4 -0.66 5.41 0.51
C ILE A 4 -0.30 6.12 1.80
N VAL A 5 -0.92 7.27 2.04
CA VAL A 5 -0.91 7.98 3.33
C VAL A 5 -2.32 8.48 3.64
N GLY A 6 -2.78 8.28 4.86
CA GLY A 6 -3.99 8.87 5.42
C GLY A 6 -3.68 9.54 6.74
N TYR A 7 -4.39 10.61 7.04
CA TYR A 7 -4.23 11.38 8.28
C TYR A 7 -5.57 11.88 8.80
N VAL A 8 -5.76 11.77 10.11
CA VAL A 8 -6.85 12.42 10.83
C VAL A 8 -6.35 12.95 12.18
N GLY A 9 -6.59 14.22 12.48
CA GLY A 9 -6.14 14.86 13.72
C GLY A 9 -6.12 16.38 13.66
N LYS A 10 -5.38 16.99 14.59
CA LYS A 10 -5.34 18.45 14.80
C LYS A 10 -4.44 19.23 13.82
N ARG A 11 -3.51 18.54 13.13
CA ARG A 11 -2.60 19.19 12.16
C ARG A 11 -3.33 19.49 10.85
N ASN A 12 -2.70 20.25 9.97
CA ASN A 12 -3.17 20.37 8.61
C ASN A 12 -2.86 19.06 7.85
N ALA A 13 -3.90 18.34 7.44
CA ALA A 13 -3.78 17.07 6.76
C ALA A 13 -2.93 17.16 5.49
N GLN A 14 -3.04 18.27 4.72
CA GLN A 14 -2.24 18.48 3.52
C GLN A 14 -0.74 18.34 3.80
N ASP A 15 -0.24 18.97 4.87
CA ASP A 15 1.18 18.97 5.19
C ASP A 15 1.66 17.56 5.61
N VAL A 16 0.86 16.88 6.44
CA VAL A 16 1.15 15.53 6.91
C VAL A 16 1.16 14.53 5.75
N LEU A 17 0.18 14.63 4.85
CA LEU A 17 0.10 13.78 3.65
C LEU A 17 1.31 13.99 2.75
N LEU A 18 1.68 15.24 2.47
CA LEU A 18 2.83 15.55 1.61
C LEU A 18 4.15 15.07 2.21
N ASP A 19 4.34 15.18 3.53
CA ASP A 19 5.52 14.66 4.21
C ASP A 19 5.60 13.12 4.13
N GLY A 20 4.50 12.43 4.37
CA GLY A 20 4.45 10.97 4.28
C GLY A 20 4.65 10.47 2.85
N LEU A 21 4.01 11.12 1.86
CA LEU A 21 4.17 10.77 0.44
C LEU A 21 5.59 11.00 -0.06
N GLU A 22 6.32 12.01 0.46
CA GLU A 22 7.72 12.25 0.13
C GLU A 22 8.61 11.08 0.54
N LYS A 23 8.31 10.45 1.70
CA LYS A 23 9.03 9.25 2.15
C LYS A 23 8.69 8.00 1.33
N LEU A 24 7.61 8.02 0.56
CA LEU A 24 7.16 6.91 -0.30
C LEU A 24 7.40 7.17 -1.80
N GLU A 25 7.89 8.35 -2.20
CA GLU A 25 8.06 8.71 -3.61
C GLU A 25 8.99 7.76 -4.37
N TYR A 26 9.96 7.15 -3.68
CA TYR A 26 10.83 6.14 -4.29
C TYR A 26 10.08 4.90 -4.80
N ARG A 27 8.86 4.66 -4.30
CA ARG A 27 7.98 3.53 -4.69
C ARG A 27 7.08 3.86 -5.87
N GLY A 28 6.79 5.16 -6.12
CA GLY A 28 5.93 5.62 -7.20
C GLY A 28 6.11 7.12 -7.41
N TYR A 29 6.35 7.53 -8.66
CA TYR A 29 6.69 8.92 -9.00
C TYR A 29 6.11 9.39 -10.34
N ASP A 30 5.17 8.65 -10.92
CA ASP A 30 4.54 9.01 -12.19
C ASP A 30 3.38 9.98 -12.06
N SER A 31 2.73 9.93 -10.90
CA SER A 31 1.67 10.88 -10.54
C SER A 31 1.43 10.85 -9.02
N ALA A 32 0.83 11.91 -8.50
CA ALA A 32 0.48 12.03 -7.10
C ALA A 32 -0.85 12.80 -6.93
N GLY A 33 -1.51 12.62 -5.78
CA GLY A 33 -2.68 13.39 -5.44
C GLY A 33 -3.12 13.21 -4.01
N VAL A 34 -3.98 14.13 -3.58
CA VAL A 34 -4.58 14.15 -2.25
C VAL A 34 -6.08 14.41 -2.33
N ALA A 35 -6.83 13.87 -1.37
CA ALA A 35 -8.21 14.23 -1.10
C ALA A 35 -8.32 14.71 0.34
N LEU A 36 -8.92 15.86 0.54
CA LEU A 36 -9.10 16.49 1.86
C LEU A 36 -10.60 16.64 2.16
N ALA A 37 -10.98 16.31 3.40
CA ALA A 37 -12.31 16.59 3.90
C ALA A 37 -12.40 18.09 4.26
N LEU A 38 -13.26 18.85 3.60
CA LEU A 38 -13.47 20.28 3.82
C LEU A 38 -14.96 20.57 4.10
N GLU A 39 -15.25 21.76 4.60
CA GLU A 39 -16.64 22.24 4.63
C GLU A 39 -17.24 22.21 3.22
N GLY A 40 -18.36 21.49 3.07
CA GLY A 40 -19.04 21.31 1.80
C GLY A 40 -18.66 20.08 0.99
N GLY A 41 -17.71 19.27 1.43
CA GLY A 41 -17.39 17.98 0.80
C GLY A 41 -15.93 17.62 0.70
N ILE A 42 -15.61 16.70 -0.18
CA ILE A 42 -14.23 16.22 -0.40
C ILE A 42 -13.61 17.00 -1.57
N ARG A 43 -12.47 17.61 -1.33
CA ARG A 43 -11.67 18.29 -2.37
C ARG A 43 -10.51 17.42 -2.79
N VAL A 44 -10.41 17.16 -4.09
CA VAL A 44 -9.35 16.34 -4.69
C VAL A 44 -8.42 17.22 -5.53
N VAL A 45 -7.12 17.07 -5.34
CA VAL A 45 -6.08 17.69 -6.17
C VAL A 45 -5.12 16.61 -6.62
N LYS A 46 -4.92 16.50 -7.92
CA LYS A 46 -4.08 15.46 -8.55
C LYS A 46 -3.13 16.09 -9.55
N SER A 47 -1.97 15.49 -9.75
CA SER A 47 -1.01 15.93 -10.75
C SER A 47 -0.24 14.73 -11.33
N LYS A 48 -0.14 14.69 -12.64
CA LYS A 48 0.86 13.89 -13.33
C LYS A 48 2.26 14.39 -12.96
N GLY A 49 3.21 13.48 -12.82
CA GLY A 49 4.59 13.76 -12.48
C GLY A 49 4.90 13.56 -11.00
N ARG A 50 6.07 14.00 -10.58
CA ARG A 50 6.56 13.85 -9.21
C ARG A 50 5.76 14.65 -8.19
N LEU A 51 5.92 14.32 -6.93
CA LEU A 51 5.27 15.01 -5.81
C LEU A 51 5.49 16.53 -5.82
N ALA A 52 6.61 17.00 -6.37
CA ALA A 52 6.89 18.42 -6.54
C ALA A 52 5.85 19.16 -7.42
N GLU A 53 5.29 18.49 -8.42
CA GLU A 53 4.24 19.07 -9.28
C GLU A 53 2.92 19.20 -8.51
N LEU A 54 2.57 18.18 -7.71
CA LEU A 54 1.42 18.26 -6.81
C LEU A 54 1.57 19.40 -5.79
N ARG A 55 2.77 19.58 -5.20
CA ARG A 55 3.06 20.71 -4.29
C ARG A 55 2.83 22.07 -4.94
N LYS A 56 3.29 22.26 -6.20
CA LYS A 56 3.06 23.50 -6.97
C LYS A 56 1.56 23.75 -7.17
N ARG A 57 0.82 22.72 -7.54
CA ARG A 57 -0.63 22.81 -7.77
C ARG A 57 -1.40 23.17 -6.51
N LEU A 58 -1.09 22.52 -5.39
CA LEU A 58 -1.68 22.81 -4.08
C LEU A 58 -1.37 24.24 -3.60
N ALA A 59 -0.17 24.76 -3.89
CA ALA A 59 0.19 26.15 -3.56
C ALA A 59 -0.67 27.17 -4.34
N VAL A 60 -1.04 26.84 -5.58
CA VAL A 60 -1.93 27.71 -6.41
C VAL A 60 -3.39 27.59 -5.95
N GLU A 61 -3.85 26.38 -5.62
CA GLU A 61 -5.25 26.17 -5.20
C GLU A 61 -5.52 26.70 -3.78
N ALA A 62 -4.50 26.88 -2.95
CA ALA A 62 -4.57 27.46 -1.61
C ALA A 62 -5.77 26.94 -0.79
N LEU A 63 -5.85 25.60 -0.64
CA LEU A 63 -6.98 24.95 0.04
C LEU A 63 -7.09 25.37 1.51
N ALA A 64 -8.31 25.40 2.01
CA ALA A 64 -8.58 25.60 3.41
C ALA A 64 -7.94 24.47 4.25
N ARG A 65 -7.62 24.77 5.52
CA ARG A 65 -7.07 23.78 6.45
C ARG A 65 -8.08 22.66 6.67
N SER A 66 -7.58 21.43 6.58
CA SER A 66 -8.34 20.21 6.90
C SER A 66 -7.61 19.40 7.95
N GLY A 67 -8.36 18.79 8.87
CA GLY A 67 -7.86 17.81 9.84
C GLY A 67 -7.89 16.37 9.31
N CYS A 68 -8.45 16.11 8.13
CA CYS A 68 -8.64 14.75 7.64
C CYS A 68 -8.39 14.65 6.13
N GLY A 69 -7.64 13.64 5.69
CA GLY A 69 -7.35 13.45 4.27
C GLY A 69 -6.62 12.16 3.96
N ILE A 70 -6.58 11.85 2.67
CA ILE A 70 -5.86 10.72 2.08
C ILE A 70 -4.99 11.20 0.92
N GLY A 71 -3.86 10.53 0.70
CA GLY A 71 -2.93 10.86 -0.37
C GLY A 71 -2.26 9.62 -0.96
N HIS A 72 -1.77 9.80 -2.18
CA HIS A 72 -1.21 8.71 -2.97
C HIS A 72 -0.06 9.17 -3.87
N THR A 73 0.96 8.30 -4.01
CA THR A 73 1.95 8.37 -5.09
C THR A 73 1.84 7.11 -5.94
N ARG A 74 1.74 7.28 -7.25
CA ARG A 74 1.41 6.20 -8.18
C ARG A 74 2.62 5.71 -8.96
N TRP A 75 2.66 4.39 -9.15
CA TRP A 75 3.40 3.73 -10.21
C TRP A 75 2.38 3.06 -11.13
N ALA A 76 2.23 3.56 -12.34
CA ALA A 76 1.16 3.15 -13.25
C ALA A 76 1.25 1.65 -13.59
N THR A 77 0.14 0.95 -13.40
CA THR A 77 -0.09 -0.42 -13.85
C THR A 77 -1.22 -0.49 -14.88
N HIS A 78 -2.28 0.27 -14.66
CA HIS A 78 -3.46 0.39 -15.55
C HIS A 78 -3.68 1.86 -15.92
N GLY A 79 -3.73 2.15 -17.21
CA GLY A 79 -3.87 3.51 -17.76
C GLY A 79 -2.58 4.34 -17.68
N GLU A 80 -2.32 5.12 -18.72
CA GLU A 80 -1.13 5.99 -18.79
C GLU A 80 -1.11 7.04 -17.67
N PRO A 81 0.09 7.48 -17.24
CA PRO A 81 0.21 8.59 -16.29
C PRO A 81 -0.47 9.86 -16.81
N SER A 82 -1.52 10.27 -16.13
CA SER A 82 -2.32 11.47 -16.43
C SER A 82 -2.99 11.98 -15.16
N ASP A 83 -3.47 13.22 -15.16
CA ASP A 83 -4.24 13.75 -14.03
C ASP A 83 -5.52 12.94 -13.80
N VAL A 84 -6.17 12.46 -14.87
CA VAL A 84 -7.41 11.68 -14.78
C VAL A 84 -7.16 10.31 -14.14
N ASN A 85 -6.10 9.61 -14.56
CA ASN A 85 -5.75 8.29 -14.07
C ASN A 85 -5.01 8.31 -12.72
N SER A 86 -4.67 9.50 -12.19
CA SER A 86 -4.04 9.65 -10.87
C SER A 86 -5.02 9.40 -9.74
N HIS A 87 -4.53 8.90 -8.61
CA HIS A 87 -5.31 8.82 -7.38
C HIS A 87 -5.25 10.14 -6.60
N PRO A 88 -6.25 10.43 -5.76
CA PRO A 88 -7.47 9.66 -5.44
C PRO A 88 -8.49 9.62 -6.57
N HIS A 89 -9.32 8.55 -6.62
CA HIS A 89 -10.54 8.52 -7.40
C HIS A 89 -11.75 8.81 -6.50
N SER A 90 -12.73 9.55 -7.02
CA SER A 90 -13.81 10.06 -6.18
C SER A 90 -15.16 10.08 -6.90
N THR A 91 -16.20 9.94 -6.09
CA THR A 91 -17.57 10.35 -6.38
C THR A 91 -17.91 11.57 -5.50
N PRO A 92 -19.10 12.18 -5.63
CA PRO A 92 -19.52 13.24 -4.70
C PRO A 92 -19.60 12.82 -3.23
N ARG A 93 -19.67 11.51 -2.92
CA ARG A 93 -19.84 10.98 -1.57
C ARG A 93 -18.62 10.26 -1.01
N VAL A 94 -17.78 9.69 -1.87
CA VAL A 94 -16.66 8.81 -1.47
C VAL A 94 -15.41 9.16 -2.25
N SER A 95 -14.26 9.13 -1.59
CA SER A 95 -12.94 9.24 -2.22
C SER A 95 -12.03 8.11 -1.73
N ILE A 96 -11.27 7.49 -2.64
CA ILE A 96 -10.36 6.40 -2.29
C ILE A 96 -8.98 6.57 -2.92
N VAL A 97 -7.99 6.04 -2.23
CA VAL A 97 -6.68 5.69 -2.78
C VAL A 97 -6.49 4.18 -2.68
N HIS A 98 -5.82 3.58 -3.65
CA HIS A 98 -5.75 2.14 -3.82
C HIS A 98 -4.34 1.70 -4.26
N ASN A 99 -3.81 0.69 -3.57
CA ASN A 99 -2.68 -0.11 -4.00
C ASN A 99 -3.16 -1.53 -4.24
N GLY A 100 -2.89 -2.07 -5.41
CA GLY A 100 -3.30 -3.42 -5.80
C GLY A 100 -3.89 -3.45 -7.21
N ILE A 101 -4.61 -4.53 -7.51
CA ILE A 101 -5.26 -4.75 -8.81
C ILE A 101 -6.62 -5.39 -8.58
N ILE A 102 -7.67 -4.79 -9.15
CA ILE A 102 -9.02 -5.36 -9.16
C ILE A 102 -9.20 -6.17 -10.45
N GLU A 103 -8.96 -7.47 -10.37
CA GLU A 103 -8.92 -8.37 -11.53
C GLU A 103 -10.24 -8.42 -12.32
N ASN A 104 -11.37 -8.33 -11.62
CA ASN A 104 -12.70 -8.40 -12.24
C ASN A 104 -13.31 -7.01 -12.53
N TYR A 105 -12.50 -5.94 -12.58
CA TYR A 105 -12.98 -4.57 -12.78
C TYR A 105 -13.83 -4.41 -14.05
N GLY A 106 -13.51 -5.09 -15.14
CA GLY A 106 -14.27 -5.02 -16.39
C GLY A 106 -15.73 -5.42 -16.21
N VAL A 107 -15.98 -6.56 -15.55
CA VAL A 107 -17.35 -7.05 -15.27
C VAL A 107 -18.08 -6.10 -14.32
N LEU A 108 -17.38 -5.55 -13.31
CA LEU A 108 -17.97 -4.59 -12.38
C LEU A 108 -18.31 -3.27 -13.07
N LYS A 109 -17.44 -2.82 -13.99
CA LYS A 109 -17.66 -1.61 -14.81
C LYS A 109 -18.93 -1.72 -15.65
N GLU A 110 -19.11 -2.84 -16.35
CA GLU A 110 -20.32 -3.08 -17.16
C GLU A 110 -21.60 -3.04 -16.32
N ARG A 111 -21.58 -3.67 -15.12
CA ARG A 111 -22.70 -3.64 -14.18
C ARG A 111 -23.03 -2.23 -13.69
N LEU A 112 -22.00 -1.42 -13.40
CA LEU A 112 -22.18 -0.04 -12.96
C LEU A 112 -22.67 0.85 -14.10
N MET A 113 -22.19 0.65 -15.33
CA MET A 113 -22.70 1.34 -16.52
C MET A 113 -24.20 1.06 -16.77
N ALA A 114 -24.62 -0.19 -16.55
CA ALA A 114 -26.03 -0.55 -16.62
C ALA A 114 -26.89 0.13 -15.53
N LYS A 115 -26.28 0.59 -14.41
CA LYS A 115 -26.92 1.41 -13.38
C LYS A 115 -26.80 2.93 -13.62
N GLY A 116 -26.21 3.35 -14.75
CA GLY A 116 -26.09 4.77 -15.14
C GLY A 116 -24.78 5.45 -14.70
N TYR A 117 -23.80 4.70 -14.15
CA TYR A 117 -22.48 5.27 -13.85
C TYR A 117 -21.69 5.50 -15.15
N THR A 118 -21.04 6.66 -15.25
CA THR A 118 -20.09 7.00 -16.32
C THR A 118 -18.66 6.86 -15.82
N PHE A 119 -17.68 6.70 -16.68
CA PHE A 119 -16.27 6.50 -16.33
C PHE A 119 -15.41 7.45 -17.16
N GLU A 120 -14.43 8.09 -16.52
CA GLU A 120 -13.53 9.06 -17.15
C GLU A 120 -12.10 8.49 -17.26
N SER A 121 -11.69 7.65 -16.29
CA SER A 121 -10.37 7.07 -16.26
C SER A 121 -10.33 5.65 -16.82
N GLU A 122 -9.11 5.18 -17.07
CA GLU A 122 -8.82 3.82 -17.50
C GLU A 122 -8.48 2.90 -16.31
N THR A 123 -8.62 3.40 -15.07
CA THR A 123 -8.18 2.68 -13.87
C THR A 123 -9.27 1.77 -13.31
N ASP A 124 -8.86 0.65 -12.77
CA ASP A 124 -9.68 -0.26 -11.98
C ASP A 124 -10.19 0.42 -10.68
N THR A 125 -9.42 1.37 -10.17
CA THR A 125 -9.75 2.12 -8.95
C THR A 125 -10.97 3.02 -9.11
N GLU A 126 -11.20 3.61 -10.29
CA GLU A 126 -12.43 4.36 -10.54
C GLU A 126 -13.67 3.45 -10.49
N VAL A 127 -13.52 2.22 -10.97
CA VAL A 127 -14.59 1.22 -10.86
C VAL A 127 -14.85 0.88 -9.40
N LEU A 128 -13.78 0.72 -8.59
CA LEU A 128 -13.91 0.40 -7.18
C LEU A 128 -14.60 1.52 -6.38
N VAL A 129 -14.23 2.79 -6.58
CA VAL A 129 -14.88 3.89 -5.84
C VAL A 129 -16.36 4.01 -6.20
N LYS A 130 -16.73 3.81 -7.47
CA LYS A 130 -18.14 3.83 -7.91
C LYS A 130 -18.92 2.62 -7.40
N LEU A 131 -18.25 1.47 -7.26
CA LEU A 131 -18.86 0.29 -6.62
C LEU A 131 -19.16 0.55 -5.14
N ILE A 132 -18.20 1.10 -4.38
CA ILE A 132 -18.40 1.48 -2.98
C ILE A 132 -19.53 2.50 -2.86
N ASP A 133 -19.52 3.54 -3.70
CA ASP A 133 -20.58 4.55 -3.74
C ASP A 133 -21.96 3.93 -4.04
N SER A 134 -22.03 2.96 -4.95
CA SER A 134 -23.29 2.27 -5.28
C SER A 134 -23.86 1.42 -4.14
N CYS A 135 -23.03 1.05 -3.17
CA CYS A 135 -23.41 0.30 -1.98
C CYS A 135 -23.64 1.18 -0.74
N TYR A 136 -23.33 2.51 -0.87
CA TYR A 136 -23.33 3.40 0.29
C TYR A 136 -24.71 4.01 0.55
N GLU A 137 -25.31 3.63 1.68
CA GLU A 137 -26.61 4.12 2.17
C GLU A 137 -26.49 4.78 3.56
N GLY A 138 -25.33 5.43 3.86
CA GLY A 138 -25.07 6.12 5.13
C GLY A 138 -24.22 5.32 6.13
N GLU A 139 -23.96 4.03 5.87
CA GLU A 139 -23.19 3.13 6.73
C GLU A 139 -21.89 2.68 6.04
N PRO A 140 -20.73 3.35 6.32
CA PRO A 140 -19.47 3.09 5.61
C PRO A 140 -18.99 1.64 5.66
N LEU A 141 -18.98 1.01 6.84
CA LEU A 141 -18.50 -0.38 6.99
C LEU A 141 -19.37 -1.38 6.23
N ILE A 142 -20.68 -1.17 6.22
CA ILE A 142 -21.62 -2.01 5.47
C ILE A 142 -21.37 -1.84 3.97
N ALA A 143 -21.21 -0.61 3.50
CA ALA A 143 -20.92 -0.32 2.10
C ALA A 143 -19.59 -0.94 1.64
N LEU A 144 -18.52 -0.79 2.43
CA LEU A 144 -17.22 -1.38 2.15
C LEU A 144 -17.33 -2.91 2.07
N ARG A 145 -17.93 -3.55 3.07
CA ARG A 145 -18.13 -5.01 3.06
C ARG A 145 -18.91 -5.47 1.85
N ALA A 146 -20.03 -4.82 1.53
CA ALA A 146 -20.88 -5.18 0.39
C ALA A 146 -20.16 -5.04 -0.95
N ALA A 147 -19.42 -3.95 -1.14
CA ALA A 147 -18.64 -3.71 -2.34
C ALA A 147 -17.49 -4.71 -2.48
N LEU A 148 -16.71 -4.91 -1.41
CA LEU A 148 -15.52 -5.76 -1.44
C LEU A 148 -15.83 -7.27 -1.53
N ALA A 149 -17.02 -7.70 -1.11
CA ALA A 149 -17.51 -9.06 -1.37
C ALA A 149 -17.68 -9.37 -2.87
N MET A 150 -17.82 -8.35 -3.72
CA MET A 150 -17.93 -8.50 -5.18
C MET A 150 -16.58 -8.41 -5.89
N VAL A 151 -15.52 -8.00 -5.20
CA VAL A 151 -14.19 -7.74 -5.75
C VAL A 151 -13.32 -9.00 -5.74
N ARG A 152 -12.58 -9.22 -6.84
CA ARG A 152 -11.49 -10.21 -6.92
C ARG A 152 -10.17 -9.48 -7.15
N GLY A 153 -9.10 -9.97 -6.52
CA GLY A 153 -7.78 -9.38 -6.59
C GLY A 153 -7.29 -8.80 -5.28
N SER A 154 -6.16 -8.11 -5.33
CA SER A 154 -5.48 -7.53 -4.17
C SER A 154 -5.81 -6.06 -4.00
N TYR A 155 -5.92 -5.60 -2.76
CA TYR A 155 -6.13 -4.19 -2.47
C TYR A 155 -5.63 -3.79 -1.07
N ALA A 156 -5.10 -2.57 -1.00
CA ALA A 156 -4.99 -1.77 0.21
C ALA A 156 -5.67 -0.42 -0.08
N LEU A 157 -6.63 -0.05 0.74
CA LEU A 157 -7.47 1.13 0.54
C LEU A 157 -7.37 2.07 1.72
N ALA A 158 -7.28 3.38 1.44
CA ALA A 158 -7.71 4.40 2.38
C ALA A 158 -8.90 5.14 1.76
N VAL A 159 -9.94 5.31 2.55
CA VAL A 159 -11.26 5.78 2.10
C VAL A 159 -11.73 6.94 2.95
N LEU A 160 -12.25 7.96 2.28
CA LEU A 160 -12.96 9.11 2.85
C LEU A 160 -14.43 9.05 2.44
N PHE A 161 -15.33 9.21 3.39
CA PHE A 161 -16.75 9.46 3.13
C PHE A 161 -17.08 10.91 3.46
N ARG A 162 -17.80 11.60 2.58
CA ARG A 162 -18.20 13.00 2.78
C ARG A 162 -18.96 13.23 4.09
N ASP A 163 -19.81 12.26 4.45
CA ASP A 163 -20.68 12.36 5.61
C ASP A 163 -19.95 12.04 6.93
N PHE A 164 -18.66 11.63 6.86
CA PHE A 164 -17.78 11.34 7.99
C PHE A 164 -16.44 12.10 7.85
N PRO A 165 -16.45 13.44 7.90
CA PRO A 165 -15.29 14.27 7.58
C PRO A 165 -14.09 14.11 8.52
N ASP A 166 -14.30 13.58 9.71
CA ASP A 166 -13.28 13.35 10.74
C ASP A 166 -12.94 11.86 10.93
N THR A 167 -13.21 11.05 9.91
CA THR A 167 -13.00 9.61 9.99
C THR A 167 -12.44 9.07 8.68
N LEU A 168 -11.38 8.28 8.78
CA LEU A 168 -10.82 7.50 7.70
C LEU A 168 -11.19 6.03 7.85
N PHE A 169 -11.30 5.35 6.73
CA PHE A 169 -11.48 3.92 6.70
C PHE A 169 -10.32 3.28 5.94
N ALA A 170 -9.76 2.21 6.49
CA ALA A 170 -8.72 1.43 5.86
C ALA A 170 -9.21 -0.01 5.64
N VAL A 171 -8.87 -0.60 4.51
CA VAL A 171 -9.20 -1.99 4.21
C VAL A 171 -8.03 -2.65 3.50
N LYS A 172 -7.78 -3.92 3.81
CA LYS A 172 -6.65 -4.66 3.24
C LYS A 172 -7.04 -6.06 2.77
N ARG A 173 -6.51 -6.43 1.59
CA ARG A 173 -6.38 -7.81 1.11
C ARG A 173 -5.07 -7.92 0.30
N GLU A 174 -4.14 -8.78 0.74
CA GLU A 174 -2.83 -9.07 0.13
C GLU A 174 -1.85 -7.88 0.11
N SER A 175 -2.26 -6.69 -0.34
CA SER A 175 -1.41 -5.50 -0.36
C SER A 175 -1.15 -4.95 1.04
N PRO A 176 0.08 -4.50 1.37
CA PRO A 176 0.43 -4.05 2.73
C PRO A 176 -0.28 -2.74 3.10
N LEU A 177 -0.81 -2.71 4.33
CA LEU A 177 -1.39 -1.52 4.94
C LEU A 177 -1.23 -1.56 6.45
N ILE A 178 -0.88 -0.43 7.04
CA ILE A 178 -0.73 -0.24 8.48
C ILE A 178 -1.52 0.99 8.93
N VAL A 179 -1.84 1.04 10.22
CA VAL A 179 -2.36 2.23 10.89
C VAL A 179 -1.37 2.69 11.95
N GLY A 180 -1.16 4.00 12.06
CA GLY A 180 -0.26 4.61 13.03
C GLY A 180 -1.05 5.24 14.18
N TRP A 181 -0.58 5.04 15.42
CA TRP A 181 -1.16 5.56 16.65
C TRP A 181 -0.41 6.80 17.10
N GLY A 182 -1.06 7.96 17.06
CA GLY A 182 -0.54 9.24 17.57
C GLY A 182 -1.23 9.69 18.86
N GLU A 183 -0.94 10.92 19.26
CA GLU A 183 -1.62 11.61 20.37
C GLU A 183 -2.63 12.60 19.79
N GLU A 184 -3.93 12.30 19.94
CA GLU A 184 -5.05 13.05 19.35
C GLU A 184 -4.95 13.16 17.80
N GLU A 185 -4.29 12.22 17.19
CA GLU A 185 -4.14 12.07 15.74
C GLU A 185 -3.80 10.63 15.39
N ASN A 186 -4.26 10.14 14.23
CA ASN A 186 -3.96 8.81 13.77
C ASN A 186 -3.73 8.78 12.25
N PHE A 187 -3.11 7.71 11.78
CA PHE A 187 -2.56 7.63 10.43
C PHE A 187 -2.93 6.31 9.75
N ILE A 188 -2.93 6.35 8.42
CA ILE A 188 -2.91 5.15 7.56
C ILE A 188 -1.66 5.26 6.69
N ALA A 189 -0.94 4.17 6.45
CA ALA A 189 0.16 4.15 5.50
C ALA A 189 0.36 2.78 4.87
N SER A 190 0.90 2.76 3.65
CA SER A 190 1.35 1.51 3.01
C SER A 190 2.72 1.06 3.48
N ASP A 191 3.47 1.89 4.21
CA ASP A 191 4.78 1.55 4.77
C ASP A 191 5.14 2.46 5.96
N ILE A 192 5.92 1.94 6.90
CA ILE A 192 6.31 2.58 8.16
C ILE A 192 7.08 3.91 7.95
N PRO A 193 8.00 4.06 6.98
CA PRO A 193 8.74 5.32 6.78
C PRO A 193 7.87 6.57 6.64
N ALA A 194 6.65 6.42 6.13
CA ALA A 194 5.70 7.53 6.01
C ALA A 194 5.25 8.11 7.36
N LEU A 195 5.34 7.32 8.43
CA LEU A 195 4.81 7.64 9.76
C LEU A 195 5.88 8.09 10.75
N LEU A 196 7.15 7.73 10.56
CA LEU A 196 8.22 7.84 11.55
C LEU A 196 8.46 9.27 12.07
N LYS A 197 8.11 10.30 11.30
CA LYS A 197 8.16 11.70 11.73
C LYS A 197 7.14 12.02 12.82
N TYR A 198 6.02 11.29 12.86
CA TYR A 198 4.86 11.59 13.69
C TYR A 198 4.65 10.56 14.79
N THR A 199 4.83 9.29 14.47
CA THR A 199 4.67 8.19 15.43
C THR A 199 5.53 6.99 15.08
N ARG A 200 5.93 6.25 16.11
CA ARG A 200 6.59 4.94 15.98
C ARG A 200 5.65 3.79 16.34
N ARG A 201 4.45 4.09 16.85
CA ARG A 201 3.45 3.09 17.24
C ARG A 201 2.54 2.81 16.05
N TYR A 202 2.42 1.55 15.69
CA TYR A 202 1.59 1.13 14.56
C TYR A 202 0.96 -0.24 14.79
N SER A 203 -0.11 -0.54 14.08
CA SER A 203 -0.68 -1.87 13.96
C SER A 203 -0.74 -2.27 12.48
N VAL A 204 -0.49 -3.55 12.22
CA VAL A 204 -0.61 -4.12 10.89
C VAL A 204 -2.04 -4.62 10.69
N LEU A 205 -2.65 -4.29 9.56
CA LEU A 205 -3.92 -4.90 9.19
C LEU A 205 -3.65 -6.33 8.69
N GLU A 206 -4.46 -7.27 9.13
CA GLU A 206 -4.47 -8.64 8.64
C GLU A 206 -5.38 -8.80 7.41
N GLU A 207 -5.42 -10.00 6.82
CA GLU A 207 -6.22 -10.27 5.64
C GLU A 207 -7.72 -10.10 5.92
N GLY A 208 -8.39 -9.26 5.10
CA GLY A 208 -9.79 -8.96 5.24
C GLY A 208 -10.13 -7.89 6.29
N ASP A 209 -9.12 -7.36 7.00
CA ASP A 209 -9.35 -6.34 8.01
C ASP A 209 -9.88 -5.04 7.43
N MET A 210 -10.78 -4.43 8.20
CA MET A 210 -11.23 -3.05 8.07
C MET A 210 -10.86 -2.28 9.33
N ALA A 211 -10.37 -1.05 9.19
CA ALA A 211 -10.13 -0.16 10.32
C ALA A 211 -10.91 1.15 10.16
N VAL A 212 -11.50 1.59 11.26
CA VAL A 212 -12.11 2.92 11.43
C VAL A 212 -11.13 3.76 12.24
N VAL A 213 -10.61 4.81 11.62
CA VAL A 213 -9.53 5.64 12.14
C VAL A 213 -10.05 7.07 12.31
N ASN A 214 -10.08 7.54 13.55
CA ASN A 214 -10.37 8.94 13.88
C ASN A 214 -9.32 9.49 14.86
N ALA A 215 -9.40 10.76 15.22
CA ALA A 215 -8.41 11.40 16.08
C ALA A 215 -8.33 10.75 17.48
N ASP A 216 -9.45 10.25 18.00
CA ASP A 216 -9.57 9.70 19.35
C ASP A 216 -9.10 8.23 19.44
N GLY A 217 -9.02 7.52 18.30
CA GLY A 217 -8.59 6.12 18.30
C GLY A 217 -8.81 5.36 17.00
N ILE A 218 -8.46 4.10 17.03
CA ILE A 218 -8.56 3.17 15.91
C ILE A 218 -9.33 1.94 16.38
N ARG A 219 -10.32 1.53 15.58
CA ARG A 219 -11.11 0.30 15.81
C ARG A 219 -10.96 -0.60 14.59
N PHE A 220 -10.74 -1.88 14.86
CA PHE A 220 -10.57 -2.89 13.82
C PHE A 220 -11.79 -3.81 13.75
N TYR A 221 -12.06 -4.27 12.54
CA TYR A 221 -13.14 -5.19 12.21
C TYR A 221 -12.62 -6.20 11.22
N ASN A 222 -13.09 -7.45 11.32
CA ASN A 222 -12.81 -8.48 10.32
C ASN A 222 -13.69 -8.30 9.06
N GLU A 223 -13.54 -9.20 8.10
CA GLU A 223 -14.31 -9.20 6.85
C GLU A 223 -15.85 -9.34 7.05
N PHE A 224 -16.29 -9.80 8.23
CA PHE A 224 -17.70 -9.89 8.62
C PHE A 224 -18.22 -8.64 9.33
N ALA A 225 -17.38 -7.60 9.48
CA ALA A 225 -17.63 -6.39 10.27
C ALA A 225 -17.79 -6.66 11.78
N GLU A 226 -17.19 -7.72 12.29
CA GLU A 226 -17.10 -8.02 13.71
C GLU A 226 -15.86 -7.33 14.31
N PRO A 227 -15.96 -6.71 15.51
CA PRO A 227 -14.82 -6.10 16.16
C PRO A 227 -13.70 -7.10 16.45
N VAL A 228 -12.47 -6.71 16.16
CA VAL A 228 -11.25 -7.49 16.46
C VAL A 228 -10.19 -6.59 17.07
N GLU A 229 -9.26 -7.19 17.81
CA GLU A 229 -8.11 -6.49 18.36
C GLU A 229 -6.87 -6.73 17.50
N ARG A 230 -5.99 -5.72 17.41
CA ARG A 230 -4.69 -5.82 16.73
C ARG A 230 -3.59 -5.31 17.63
N GLU A 231 -2.47 -6.02 17.62
CA GLU A 231 -1.31 -5.66 18.40
C GLU A 231 -0.77 -4.28 18.00
N VAL A 232 -0.38 -3.49 19.00
CA VAL A 232 0.32 -2.22 18.78
C VAL A 232 1.82 -2.48 18.86
N LEU A 233 2.47 -2.40 17.72
CA LEU A 233 3.90 -2.58 17.55
C LEU A 233 4.64 -1.23 17.67
N THR A 234 5.94 -1.30 17.96
CA THR A 234 6.80 -0.11 17.96
C THR A 234 7.92 -0.28 16.95
N ALA A 235 8.04 0.68 16.02
CA ALA A 235 9.12 0.68 15.05
C ALA A 235 10.46 0.97 15.75
N ASN A 236 11.35 0.00 15.73
CA ASN A 236 12.71 0.09 16.31
C ASN A 236 13.73 0.69 15.31
N TRP A 237 13.26 1.22 14.20
CA TRP A 237 14.10 1.79 13.16
C TRP A 237 14.42 3.24 13.48
N ASP A 238 15.69 3.61 13.36
CA ASP A 238 16.08 5.00 13.39
C ASP A 238 15.61 5.68 12.10
N GLN A 239 15.14 6.92 12.24
CA GLN A 239 14.74 7.75 11.11
C GLN A 239 15.89 7.88 10.08
N GLU A 240 17.15 7.89 10.55
CA GLU A 240 18.34 7.86 9.72
C GLU A 240 18.47 6.61 8.84
N ALA A 241 18.01 5.44 9.34
CA ALA A 241 18.02 4.20 8.55
C ALA A 241 17.03 4.26 7.37
N ALA A 242 15.92 4.97 7.52
CA ALA A 242 14.94 5.21 6.46
C ALA A 242 15.35 6.34 5.50
N GLU A 243 16.40 7.09 5.81
CA GLU A 243 16.93 8.18 4.99
C GLU A 243 18.11 7.70 4.13
N LYS A 244 18.55 8.56 3.22
CA LYS A 244 19.68 8.23 2.32
C LYS A 244 21.03 8.06 3.05
N GLY A 245 21.13 8.41 4.33
CA GLY A 245 22.34 8.23 5.15
C GLY A 245 23.58 8.90 4.57
N GLY A 246 23.43 10.11 3.99
CA GLY A 246 24.51 10.85 3.34
C GLY A 246 24.80 10.46 1.88
N TYR A 247 24.12 9.44 1.35
CA TYR A 247 24.27 9.06 -0.05
C TYR A 247 23.36 9.90 -0.96
N PRO A 248 23.79 10.24 -2.20
CA PRO A 248 22.96 11.01 -3.16
C PRO A 248 21.73 10.24 -3.62
N HIS A 249 21.81 8.91 -3.65
CA HIS A 249 20.74 8.01 -4.12
C HIS A 249 20.57 6.81 -3.19
N PHE A 250 19.33 6.35 -2.99
CA PHE A 250 19.03 5.13 -2.23
C PHE A 250 19.76 3.90 -2.78
N MET A 251 19.79 3.71 -4.09
CA MET A 251 20.49 2.59 -4.72
C MET A 251 21.97 2.55 -4.33
N LEU A 252 22.65 3.70 -4.25
CA LEU A 252 24.06 3.74 -3.84
C LEU A 252 24.22 3.37 -2.36
N LYS A 253 23.30 3.80 -1.50
CA LYS A 253 23.23 3.36 -0.09
C LYS A 253 23.06 1.85 -0.03
N GLU A 254 22.07 1.30 -0.72
CA GLU A 254 21.76 -0.14 -0.73
C GLU A 254 22.95 -0.97 -1.23
N ILE A 255 23.66 -0.52 -2.27
CA ILE A 255 24.90 -1.16 -2.75
C ILE A 255 25.94 -1.25 -1.64
N ASN A 256 26.13 -0.17 -0.88
CA ASN A 256 27.10 -0.15 0.21
C ASN A 256 26.64 -0.93 1.45
N GLU A 257 25.36 -1.11 1.63
CA GLU A 257 24.79 -1.91 2.74
C GLU A 257 24.77 -3.42 2.46
N GLN A 258 24.98 -3.87 1.22
CA GLN A 258 24.94 -5.29 0.84
C GLN A 258 25.79 -6.21 1.72
N PRO A 259 27.05 -5.89 2.08
CA PRO A 259 27.84 -6.77 2.93
C PRO A 259 27.19 -7.02 4.29
N ALA A 260 26.67 -5.97 4.92
CA ALA A 260 25.99 -6.07 6.21
C ALA A 260 24.65 -6.83 6.08
N ALA A 261 23.87 -6.52 5.04
CA ALA A 261 22.58 -7.17 4.77
C ALA A 261 22.75 -8.67 4.48
N ILE A 262 23.75 -9.07 3.69
CA ILE A 262 24.07 -10.48 3.40
C ILE A 262 24.48 -11.18 4.69
N THR A 263 25.36 -10.58 5.50
CA THR A 263 25.78 -11.14 6.77
C THR A 263 24.60 -11.35 7.72
N ALA A 264 23.74 -10.33 7.87
CA ALA A 264 22.56 -10.42 8.72
C ALA A 264 21.54 -11.46 8.22
N THR A 265 21.49 -11.70 6.91
CA THR A 265 20.58 -12.68 6.31
C THR A 265 21.14 -14.10 6.43
N VAL A 266 22.42 -14.30 6.14
CA VAL A 266 23.03 -15.64 6.04
C VAL A 266 23.44 -16.17 7.40
N SER A 267 24.11 -15.34 8.25
CA SER A 267 24.69 -15.83 9.52
C SER A 267 23.67 -16.51 10.44
N PRO A 268 22.43 -16.01 10.62
CA PRO A 268 21.46 -16.70 11.46
C PRO A 268 20.91 -18.01 10.87
N ARG A 269 21.21 -18.29 9.59
CA ARG A 269 20.73 -19.45 8.82
C ARG A 269 21.85 -20.46 8.52
N VAL A 270 22.96 -20.36 9.25
CA VAL A 270 24.07 -21.30 9.17
C VAL A 270 24.38 -21.77 10.57
N GLU A 271 24.26 -23.07 10.82
CA GLU A 271 24.64 -23.73 12.08
C GLU A 271 25.68 -24.82 11.80
N ASN A 272 26.79 -24.77 12.51
CA ASN A 272 27.92 -25.72 12.33
C ASN A 272 28.43 -25.83 10.88
N GLY A 273 28.35 -24.72 10.10
CA GLY A 273 28.76 -24.68 8.69
C GLY A 273 27.76 -25.28 7.71
N LEU A 274 26.59 -25.69 8.17
CA LEU A 274 25.50 -26.21 7.35
C LEU A 274 24.31 -25.22 7.32
N PRO A 275 23.53 -25.15 6.22
CA PRO A 275 22.34 -24.34 6.17
C PRO A 275 21.27 -24.80 7.15
N ASP A 276 20.75 -23.87 7.95
CA ASP A 276 19.56 -24.04 8.77
C ASP A 276 18.56 -22.94 8.43
N LEU A 277 17.54 -23.27 7.68
CA LEU A 277 16.51 -22.33 7.25
C LEU A 277 15.52 -21.97 8.37
N ARG A 278 15.58 -22.65 9.50
CA ARG A 278 14.64 -22.49 10.64
C ARG A 278 13.17 -22.63 10.25
N VAL A 279 12.91 -23.51 9.28
CA VAL A 279 11.55 -23.86 8.84
C VAL A 279 11.27 -25.28 9.35
N PRO A 280 10.48 -25.45 10.41
CA PRO A 280 10.26 -26.76 11.05
C PRO A 280 9.71 -27.83 10.09
N GLU A 281 8.99 -27.41 9.06
CA GLU A 281 8.40 -28.28 8.05
C GLU A 281 9.42 -28.82 7.04
N LEU A 282 10.59 -28.21 6.90
CA LEU A 282 11.67 -28.64 6.00
C LEU A 282 12.61 -29.61 6.70
N THR A 283 12.09 -30.78 7.06
CA THR A 283 12.90 -31.86 7.61
C THR A 283 13.81 -32.49 6.54
N ASP A 284 14.93 -33.12 6.97
CA ASP A 284 15.85 -33.84 6.08
C ASP A 284 15.13 -34.87 5.19
N GLU A 285 14.11 -35.53 5.72
CA GLU A 285 13.32 -36.49 4.98
C GLU A 285 12.51 -35.82 3.86
N ARG A 286 11.89 -34.67 4.13
CA ARG A 286 11.20 -33.87 3.13
C ARG A 286 12.16 -33.30 2.09
N LEU A 287 13.28 -32.76 2.51
CA LEU A 287 14.32 -32.23 1.60
C LEU A 287 14.79 -33.30 0.60
N ARG A 288 15.01 -34.54 1.05
CA ARG A 288 15.41 -35.65 0.17
C ARG A 288 14.33 -36.08 -0.85
N ARG A 289 13.07 -35.71 -0.62
CA ARG A 289 11.95 -35.99 -1.53
C ARG A 289 11.67 -34.88 -2.54
N ILE A 290 12.33 -33.72 -2.40
CA ILE A 290 12.15 -32.60 -3.34
C ILE A 290 12.75 -32.97 -4.68
N GLY A 291 11.91 -33.14 -5.69
CA GLY A 291 12.33 -33.39 -7.08
C GLY A 291 12.43 -32.11 -7.91
N THR A 292 11.75 -31.04 -7.48
CA THR A 292 11.70 -29.77 -8.23
C THR A 292 11.66 -28.59 -7.27
N VAL A 293 12.44 -27.55 -7.57
CA VAL A 293 12.42 -26.27 -6.87
C VAL A 293 11.98 -25.18 -7.83
N HIS A 294 10.93 -24.46 -7.49
CA HIS A 294 10.46 -23.32 -8.27
C HIS A 294 10.94 -22.02 -7.65
N LEU A 295 11.72 -21.24 -8.41
CA LEU A 295 12.18 -19.90 -8.02
C LEU A 295 11.28 -18.87 -8.72
N VAL A 296 10.53 -18.09 -7.94
CA VAL A 296 9.58 -17.11 -8.48
C VAL A 296 10.02 -15.71 -8.05
N GLY A 297 10.07 -14.79 -8.99
CA GLY A 297 10.46 -13.40 -8.72
C GLY A 297 10.39 -12.54 -9.98
N CYS A 298 10.44 -11.22 -9.79
CA CYS A 298 10.56 -10.24 -10.88
C CYS A 298 11.73 -9.28 -10.58
N GLY A 299 12.19 -8.56 -11.59
CA GLY A 299 13.28 -7.60 -11.47
C GLY A 299 14.57 -8.25 -10.93
N THR A 300 15.23 -7.60 -9.97
CA THR A 300 16.49 -8.09 -9.37
C THR A 300 16.32 -9.39 -8.59
N ALA A 301 15.14 -9.65 -8.03
CA ALA A 301 14.83 -10.93 -7.38
C ALA A 301 14.82 -12.10 -8.38
N MET A 302 14.31 -11.88 -9.60
CA MET A 302 14.40 -12.87 -10.68
C MET A 302 15.86 -13.15 -11.07
N HIS A 303 16.70 -12.12 -11.17
CA HIS A 303 18.13 -12.29 -11.48
C HIS A 303 18.85 -13.10 -10.39
N ALA A 304 18.55 -12.83 -9.11
CA ALA A 304 19.05 -13.64 -8.00
C ALA A 304 18.57 -15.11 -8.11
N GLY A 305 17.30 -15.31 -8.49
CA GLY A 305 16.74 -16.63 -8.77
C GLY A 305 17.45 -17.36 -9.91
N MET A 306 17.85 -16.66 -10.98
CA MET A 306 18.63 -17.24 -12.09
C MET A 306 20.02 -17.72 -11.63
N VAL A 307 20.70 -16.94 -10.77
CA VAL A 307 21.97 -17.33 -10.15
C VAL A 307 21.75 -18.54 -9.23
N GLY A 308 20.70 -18.51 -8.40
CA GLY A 308 20.33 -19.63 -7.53
C GLY A 308 20.03 -20.90 -8.32
N LYS A 309 19.32 -20.80 -9.45
CA LYS A 309 19.09 -21.92 -10.38
C LYS A 309 20.42 -22.55 -10.83
N ALA A 310 21.32 -21.75 -11.36
CA ALA A 310 22.62 -22.23 -11.84
C ALA A 310 23.43 -22.88 -10.71
N ALA A 311 23.41 -22.31 -9.51
CA ALA A 311 24.11 -22.85 -8.35
C ALA A 311 23.54 -24.18 -7.86
N ILE A 312 22.21 -24.40 -7.97
CA ILE A 312 21.56 -25.66 -7.58
C ILE A 312 21.75 -26.73 -8.65
N GLU A 313 21.65 -26.37 -9.93
CA GLU A 313 21.77 -27.32 -11.05
C GLU A 313 23.22 -27.84 -11.23
N ALA A 314 24.23 -27.00 -10.98
CA ALA A 314 25.63 -27.35 -11.18
C ALA A 314 26.09 -28.58 -10.34
N PRO A 315 25.77 -28.74 -9.04
CA PRO A 315 26.17 -29.91 -8.26
C PRO A 315 25.37 -31.17 -8.57
N VAL A 316 24.13 -31.05 -9.04
CA VAL A 316 23.21 -32.21 -9.17
C VAL A 316 23.09 -32.73 -10.60
N SER A 317 23.73 -32.11 -11.60
CA SER A 317 23.67 -32.49 -13.01
C SER A 317 22.23 -32.62 -13.60
N TYR A 318 21.25 -31.92 -13.00
CA TYR A 318 19.87 -31.91 -13.46
C TYR A 318 19.53 -30.60 -14.19
N THR A 319 18.97 -30.71 -15.39
CA THR A 319 18.74 -29.59 -16.34
C THR A 319 17.31 -29.09 -16.35
N HIS A 320 16.50 -29.29 -15.33
CA HIS A 320 15.07 -28.98 -15.33
C HIS A 320 14.62 -28.14 -14.11
N LEU A 321 15.07 -26.88 -14.06
CA LEU A 321 14.41 -25.84 -13.26
C LEU A 321 13.66 -24.90 -14.21
N THR A 322 12.35 -24.86 -14.14
CA THR A 322 11.54 -23.88 -14.86
C THR A 322 11.39 -22.63 -14.02
N LEU A 323 11.76 -21.47 -14.59
CA LEU A 323 11.40 -20.15 -14.05
C LEU A 323 10.09 -19.72 -14.74
N PRO A 324 8.95 -19.69 -14.08
CA PRO A 324 7.81 -18.98 -14.61
C PRO A 324 8.11 -17.49 -14.56
N THR A 325 8.23 -16.89 -15.74
CA THR A 325 8.29 -15.44 -15.91
C THR A 325 6.85 -14.93 -15.81
N ILE A 326 6.53 -14.26 -14.73
CA ILE A 326 5.29 -13.47 -14.65
C ILE A 326 5.63 -12.11 -15.26
N ALA A 327 5.05 -11.85 -16.43
CA ALA A 327 5.14 -10.57 -17.13
C ALA A 327 4.25 -9.53 -16.47
#